data_1e3c49a4b80fcfba7b1b423fb54d7212
#
_entry.id   1e3c49a4b80fcfba7b1b423fb54d7212
#
_cell.length_a   1.000
_cell.length_b   1.000
_cell.length_c   1.000
_cell.angle_alpha   90.00
_cell.angle_beta   90.00
_cell.angle_gamma   90.00
#
_symmetry.space_group_name_H-M   'P 1'
#
loop_
_entity.id
_entity.type
_entity.pdbx_description
1 polymer ?
#
loop_
_entity_poly.entity_id
_entity_poly.type
_entity_poly.pdbx_seq_one_letter_code
_entity_poly.pdbx_strand_id
1 'polypeptide(L)'
;QLVDAFRMKDGTAITPDKESGYSTTNYADTKSGWVFAPAGTRNMFVNREPRFYVNICFNGAYWIGDQKTRIQLYYTGGSGKKGTWDFPRSGYIAIKNVSPSSNPKNSNYIKRPFVIMRYAEMLLNYVEALNEYDPGNPDIETYLNLIRERGGLGPVQSDLNQNQMREQIRLERRIELCFEQLRYFDTRRWLIADQTDGGPFYGMNVDAGNSFTDEAFYEKTVFETRVFRPEFYLFPIPQSEINRDPQIVQNPGW
;
A
#
# COMPACT_ATOMS: atom_id res chain seq x y z
N GLN A 1 -2.19 8.25 1.35
CA GLN A 1 -2.08 7.46 2.59
C GLN A 1 -1.24 6.19 2.42
N LEU A 2 -1.68 5.15 1.64
CA LEU A 2 -0.82 3.97 1.42
C LEU A 2 0.35 4.29 0.49
N VAL A 3 0.11 4.99 -0.62
CA VAL A 3 1.14 5.42 -1.58
C VAL A 3 2.21 6.29 -0.89
N ASP A 4 1.80 7.16 0.02
CA ASP A 4 2.71 8.03 0.77
C ASP A 4 3.51 7.27 1.84
N ALA A 5 3.03 6.10 2.29
CA ALA A 5 3.73 5.25 3.25
C ALA A 5 5.00 4.60 2.66
N PHE A 6 4.98 4.25 1.37
CA PHE A 6 6.18 3.73 0.71
C PHE A 6 7.31 4.76 0.77
N ARG A 7 8.52 4.28 0.99
CA ARG A 7 9.71 5.13 1.12
C ARG A 7 10.32 5.47 -0.24
N MET A 8 11.14 6.49 -0.25
CA MET A 8 12.11 6.72 -1.32
C MET A 8 13.16 5.59 -1.29
N LYS A 9 13.90 5.41 -2.38
CA LYS A 9 14.95 4.39 -2.48
C LYS A 9 16.04 4.51 -1.39
N ASP A 10 16.28 5.71 -0.91
CA ASP A 10 17.22 6.00 0.18
C ASP A 10 16.63 5.72 1.59
N GLY A 11 15.40 5.26 1.69
CA GLY A 11 14.70 4.97 2.94
C GLY A 11 13.99 6.18 3.57
N THR A 12 14.13 7.38 3.00
CA THR A 12 13.46 8.59 3.50
C THR A 12 11.97 8.61 3.14
N ALA A 13 11.17 9.40 3.87
CA ALA A 13 9.80 9.70 3.46
C ALA A 13 9.81 10.58 2.20
N ILE A 14 8.73 10.49 1.42
CA ILE A 14 8.51 11.45 0.34
C ILE A 14 8.17 12.81 0.95
N THR A 15 8.72 13.87 0.37
CA THR A 15 8.50 15.26 0.78
C THR A 15 7.87 16.06 -0.36
N PRO A 16 7.13 17.15 -0.09
CA PRO A 16 6.43 17.93 -1.11
C PRO A 16 7.32 18.42 -2.26
N ASP A 17 8.57 18.74 -1.99
CA ASP A 17 9.56 19.16 -3.01
C ASP A 17 9.91 18.02 -3.98
N LYS A 18 9.81 16.75 -3.54
CA LYS A 18 10.02 15.58 -4.39
C LYS A 18 8.76 15.18 -5.16
N GLU A 19 7.61 15.72 -4.83
CA GLU A 19 6.33 15.37 -5.47
C GLU A 19 6.10 16.11 -6.79
N SER A 20 6.65 17.32 -6.96
CA SER A 20 6.40 18.18 -8.12
C SER A 20 7.30 17.87 -9.31
N GLY A 21 6.86 18.29 -10.52
CA GLY A 21 7.63 18.14 -11.76
C GLY A 21 7.66 16.71 -12.31
N TYR A 22 8.44 16.53 -13.37
CA TYR A 22 8.47 15.30 -14.16
C TYR A 22 9.90 14.86 -14.42
N SER A 23 10.14 13.56 -14.39
CA SER A 23 11.43 12.96 -14.70
C SER A 23 11.79 13.18 -16.17
N THR A 24 13.01 13.58 -16.44
CA THR A 24 13.58 13.68 -17.80
C THR A 24 14.16 12.38 -18.31
N THR A 25 14.38 11.40 -17.42
CA THR A 25 14.98 10.10 -17.72
C THR A 25 14.15 8.96 -17.17
N ASN A 26 14.40 7.76 -17.68
CA ASN A 26 13.83 6.55 -17.11
C ASN A 26 14.45 6.26 -15.74
N TYR A 27 13.61 5.86 -14.78
CA TYR A 27 14.08 5.19 -13.58
C TYR A 27 13.90 3.69 -13.74
N ALA A 28 15.00 2.96 -13.72
CA ALA A 28 15.02 1.54 -14.01
C ALA A 28 15.78 0.73 -12.95
N ASP A 29 15.49 -0.55 -12.88
CA ASP A 29 16.30 -1.51 -12.14
C ASP A 29 17.67 -1.66 -12.81
N THR A 30 18.73 -1.50 -12.04
CA THR A 30 20.11 -1.53 -12.54
C THR A 30 20.57 -2.94 -12.97
N LYS A 31 19.93 -3.98 -12.46
CA LYS A 31 20.29 -5.37 -12.76
C LYS A 31 19.55 -5.94 -13.97
N SER A 32 18.23 -5.73 -14.01
CA SER A 32 17.37 -6.28 -15.07
C SER A 32 17.14 -5.30 -16.22
N GLY A 33 17.42 -4.01 -16.03
CA GLY A 33 17.04 -2.96 -16.98
C GLY A 33 15.53 -2.68 -17.03
N TRP A 34 14.73 -3.32 -16.17
CA TRP A 34 13.29 -3.07 -16.09
C TRP A 34 12.99 -1.62 -15.72
N VAL A 35 12.24 -0.93 -16.56
CA VAL A 35 11.87 0.48 -16.33
C VAL A 35 10.69 0.54 -15.37
N PHE A 36 10.94 1.02 -14.15
CA PHE A 36 9.93 1.25 -13.14
C PHE A 36 9.09 2.50 -13.42
N ALA A 37 9.75 3.60 -13.81
CA ALA A 37 9.11 4.86 -14.14
C ALA A 37 9.74 5.43 -15.42
N PRO A 38 8.98 5.47 -16.54
CA PRO A 38 9.47 6.04 -17.80
C PRO A 38 9.73 7.56 -17.69
N ALA A 39 10.55 8.10 -18.57
CA ALA A 39 10.71 9.55 -18.74
C ALA A 39 9.33 10.23 -18.93
N GLY A 40 9.15 11.42 -18.36
CA GLY A 40 7.85 12.11 -18.29
C GLY A 40 6.93 11.61 -17.19
N THR A 41 7.40 10.73 -16.30
CA THR A 41 6.65 10.34 -15.09
C THR A 41 6.75 11.43 -14.03
N ARG A 42 5.66 11.67 -13.30
CA ARG A 42 5.61 12.58 -12.15
C ARG A 42 6.67 12.19 -11.12
N ASN A 43 7.42 13.14 -10.59
CA ASN A 43 8.55 12.88 -9.68
C ASN A 43 8.13 12.13 -8.40
N MET A 44 6.90 12.31 -7.92
CA MET A 44 6.38 11.55 -6.77
C MET A 44 6.42 10.02 -6.96
N PHE A 45 6.53 9.53 -8.18
CA PHE A 45 6.59 8.10 -8.51
C PHE A 45 8.00 7.64 -8.90
N VAL A 46 8.99 8.52 -8.87
CA VAL A 46 10.37 8.23 -9.27
C VAL A 46 11.23 8.02 -8.02
N ASN A 47 12.24 7.15 -8.13
CA ASN A 47 13.14 6.84 -7.00
C ASN A 47 12.43 6.33 -5.73
N ARG A 48 11.31 5.64 -5.87
CA ARG A 48 10.64 4.95 -4.76
C ARG A 48 11.31 3.60 -4.50
N GLU A 49 11.08 3.05 -3.31
CA GLU A 49 11.51 1.69 -2.99
C GLU A 49 10.93 0.65 -3.96
N PRO A 50 11.63 -0.45 -4.26
CA PRO A 50 11.18 -1.45 -5.25
C PRO A 50 9.79 -2.01 -4.99
N ARG A 51 9.39 -2.16 -3.71
CA ARG A 51 8.06 -2.65 -3.33
C ARG A 51 6.93 -1.74 -3.78
N PHE A 52 7.17 -0.44 -3.94
CA PHE A 52 6.18 0.47 -4.52
C PHE A 52 5.77 0.00 -5.93
N TYR A 53 6.74 -0.28 -6.79
CA TYR A 53 6.50 -0.60 -8.20
C TYR A 53 5.91 -2.00 -8.43
N VAL A 54 6.08 -2.92 -7.50
CA VAL A 54 5.48 -4.26 -7.58
C VAL A 54 4.09 -4.34 -6.93
N ASN A 55 3.71 -3.32 -6.18
CA ASN A 55 2.41 -3.27 -5.49
C ASN A 55 1.43 -2.26 -6.10
N ILE A 56 1.94 -1.16 -6.65
CA ILE A 56 1.14 -0.01 -7.10
C ILE A 56 1.46 0.29 -8.56
N CYS A 57 0.42 0.29 -9.41
CA CYS A 57 0.49 0.88 -10.73
C CYS A 57 -0.10 2.29 -10.67
N PHE A 58 0.59 3.25 -11.28
CA PHE A 58 0.28 4.67 -11.24
C PHE A 58 0.17 5.24 -12.67
N ASN A 59 -0.31 6.45 -12.80
CA ASN A 59 -0.44 7.13 -14.10
C ASN A 59 0.93 7.31 -14.76
N GLY A 60 1.07 6.78 -15.96
CA GLY A 60 2.32 6.81 -16.73
C GLY A 60 3.27 5.63 -16.51
N ALA A 61 3.00 4.72 -15.56
CA ALA A 61 3.74 3.47 -15.44
C ALA A 61 3.55 2.58 -16.67
N TYR A 62 4.50 1.69 -16.92
CA TYR A 62 4.25 0.59 -17.86
C TYR A 62 3.35 -0.47 -17.22
N TRP A 63 2.49 -1.09 -18.04
CA TRP A 63 1.72 -2.23 -17.57
C TRP A 63 2.62 -3.41 -17.25
N ILE A 64 2.25 -4.15 -16.21
CA ILE A 64 2.98 -5.32 -15.74
C ILE A 64 3.20 -6.34 -16.89
N GLY A 65 4.45 -6.78 -17.08
CA GLY A 65 4.82 -7.67 -18.17
C GLY A 65 4.95 -7.02 -19.56
N ASP A 66 4.65 -5.71 -19.70
CA ASP A 66 4.72 -4.99 -20.97
C ASP A 66 5.42 -3.62 -20.78
N GLN A 67 6.62 -3.49 -21.33
CA GLN A 67 7.42 -2.24 -21.30
C GLN A 67 7.04 -1.27 -22.45
N LYS A 68 5.87 -1.43 -23.06
CA LYS A 68 5.44 -0.61 -24.21
C LYS A 68 4.17 0.18 -23.91
N THR A 69 3.22 -0.44 -23.18
CA THR A 69 1.92 0.20 -22.91
C THR A 69 1.98 1.00 -21.62
N ARG A 70 1.89 2.32 -21.73
CA ARG A 70 1.77 3.20 -20.56
C ARG A 70 0.32 3.29 -20.09
N ILE A 71 0.15 3.17 -18.79
CA ILE A 71 -1.16 3.27 -18.14
C ILE A 71 -1.60 4.72 -18.05
N GLN A 72 -2.84 5.00 -18.48
CA GLN A 72 -3.45 6.33 -18.60
C GLN A 72 -4.64 6.41 -17.64
N LEU A 73 -4.43 6.93 -16.44
CA LEU A 73 -5.44 7.02 -15.37
C LEU A 73 -6.13 8.39 -15.29
N TYR A 74 -5.69 9.37 -16.08
CA TYR A 74 -6.32 10.68 -16.18
C TYR A 74 -7.67 10.59 -16.90
N TYR A 75 -8.52 11.61 -16.77
CA TYR A 75 -9.92 11.59 -17.19
C TYR A 75 -10.16 11.15 -18.65
N THR A 76 -9.37 11.66 -19.60
CA THR A 76 -9.49 11.26 -21.01
C THR A 76 -8.69 10.01 -21.37
N GLY A 77 -8.02 9.40 -20.39
CA GLY A 77 -7.16 8.22 -20.58
C GLY A 77 -7.97 6.95 -20.86
N GLY A 78 -7.26 5.96 -21.42
CA GLY A 78 -7.87 4.69 -21.83
C GLY A 78 -7.76 3.55 -20.83
N SER A 79 -7.06 3.74 -19.69
CA SER A 79 -6.78 2.67 -18.73
C SER A 79 -7.67 2.81 -17.49
N GLY A 80 -8.89 2.29 -17.55
CA GLY A 80 -9.84 2.39 -16.45
C GLY A 80 -10.52 3.76 -16.42
N LYS A 81 -11.08 4.18 -17.56
CA LYS A 81 -11.78 5.45 -17.69
C LYS A 81 -12.95 5.54 -16.72
N LYS A 82 -13.12 6.71 -16.09
CA LYS A 82 -14.29 6.99 -15.24
C LYS A 82 -15.60 6.70 -15.98
N GLY A 83 -16.54 6.07 -15.26
CA GLY A 83 -17.81 5.61 -15.82
C GLY A 83 -17.78 4.20 -16.39
N THR A 84 -16.62 3.55 -16.44
CA THR A 84 -16.53 2.11 -16.66
C THR A 84 -16.70 1.35 -15.35
N TRP A 85 -17.07 0.07 -15.44
CA TRP A 85 -17.36 -0.76 -14.27
C TRP A 85 -16.20 -0.86 -13.27
N ASP A 86 -14.97 -0.89 -13.75
CA ASP A 86 -13.74 -1.21 -13.01
C ASP A 86 -12.73 -0.06 -12.93
N PHE A 87 -13.18 1.19 -13.09
CA PHE A 87 -12.26 2.31 -13.05
C PHE A 87 -11.64 2.50 -11.62
N PRO A 88 -10.35 2.84 -11.54
CA PRO A 88 -9.67 3.00 -10.27
C PRO A 88 -10.00 4.35 -9.62
N ARG A 89 -11.00 4.40 -8.75
CA ARG A 89 -11.51 5.61 -8.07
C ARG A 89 -10.44 6.46 -7.39
N SER A 90 -9.37 5.84 -6.92
CA SER A 90 -8.26 6.54 -6.28
C SER A 90 -7.18 7.06 -7.23
N GLY A 91 -7.28 6.77 -8.54
CA GLY A 91 -6.22 7.06 -9.51
C GLY A 91 -4.99 6.16 -9.40
N TYR A 92 -5.11 5.00 -8.71
CA TYR A 92 -4.07 3.98 -8.58
C TYR A 92 -4.66 2.59 -8.79
N ILE A 93 -3.85 1.65 -9.25
CA ILE A 93 -4.24 0.25 -9.40
C ILE A 93 -3.34 -0.61 -8.50
N ALA A 94 -3.96 -1.47 -7.70
CA ALA A 94 -3.22 -2.48 -6.93
C ALA A 94 -2.83 -3.63 -7.86
N ILE A 95 -1.53 -3.92 -7.95
CA ILE A 95 -0.99 -4.95 -8.84
C ILE A 95 -0.27 -6.09 -8.11
N LYS A 96 -0.20 -6.03 -6.79
CA LYS A 96 0.31 -7.14 -5.99
C LYS A 96 -0.46 -8.42 -6.34
N ASN A 97 0.27 -9.51 -6.53
CA ASN A 97 -0.28 -10.81 -6.94
C ASN A 97 -0.83 -10.88 -8.39
N VAL A 98 -0.69 -9.84 -9.20
CA VAL A 98 -0.96 -9.96 -10.63
C VAL A 98 0.26 -10.61 -11.33
N SER A 99 0.04 -11.69 -12.07
CA SER A 99 1.13 -12.32 -12.81
C SER A 99 1.47 -11.51 -14.06
N PRO A 100 2.75 -11.18 -14.31
CA PRO A 100 3.15 -10.50 -15.55
C PRO A 100 2.88 -11.33 -16.81
N SER A 101 2.67 -12.63 -16.68
CA SER A 101 2.32 -13.52 -17.78
C SER A 101 0.82 -13.62 -18.04
N SER A 102 -0.03 -13.00 -17.22
CA SER A 102 -1.47 -12.96 -17.47
C SER A 102 -1.80 -11.96 -18.56
N ASN A 103 -2.64 -12.37 -19.49
CA ASN A 103 -3.18 -11.52 -20.56
C ASN A 103 -4.70 -11.65 -20.63
N PRO A 104 -5.45 -10.83 -19.87
CA PRO A 104 -6.90 -10.89 -19.83
C PRO A 104 -7.57 -10.67 -21.18
N LYS A 105 -6.98 -9.86 -22.08
CA LYS A 105 -7.51 -9.61 -23.44
C LYS A 105 -7.56 -10.88 -24.28
N ASN A 106 -6.68 -11.83 -24.02
CA ASN A 106 -6.62 -13.12 -24.72
C ASN A 106 -7.16 -14.27 -23.86
N SER A 107 -7.91 -13.96 -22.78
CA SER A 107 -8.44 -14.94 -21.84
C SER A 107 -7.37 -15.85 -21.20
N ASN A 108 -6.12 -15.39 -21.16
CA ASN A 108 -5.00 -16.12 -20.56
C ASN A 108 -4.80 -15.63 -19.12
N TYR A 109 -5.26 -16.42 -18.15
CA TYR A 109 -5.13 -16.14 -16.74
C TYR A 109 -4.19 -17.14 -16.08
N ILE A 110 -3.15 -16.64 -15.44
CA ILE A 110 -2.24 -17.47 -14.65
C ILE A 110 -2.81 -17.63 -13.25
N LYS A 111 -3.11 -18.87 -12.86
CA LYS A 111 -3.50 -19.20 -11.49
C LYS A 111 -2.35 -18.93 -10.53
N ARG A 112 -2.64 -18.24 -9.44
CA ARG A 112 -1.68 -18.01 -8.37
C ARG A 112 -2.21 -18.60 -7.07
N PRO A 113 -1.34 -19.18 -6.23
CA PRO A 113 -1.76 -19.64 -4.91
C PRO A 113 -2.19 -18.44 -4.07
N PHE A 114 -3.24 -18.62 -3.29
CA PHE A 114 -3.61 -17.66 -2.26
C PHE A 114 -2.66 -17.86 -1.07
N VAL A 115 -1.97 -16.78 -0.68
CA VAL A 115 -1.06 -16.79 0.47
C VAL A 115 -1.87 -16.53 1.73
N ILE A 116 -1.96 -17.53 2.60
CA ILE A 116 -2.64 -17.40 3.89
C ILE A 116 -1.69 -16.77 4.91
N MET A 117 -0.44 -17.22 4.95
CA MET A 117 0.61 -16.72 5.83
C MET A 117 1.97 -16.90 5.13
N ARG A 118 2.92 -16.02 5.41
CA ARG A 118 4.27 -16.09 4.86
C ARG A 118 5.32 -15.68 5.87
N TYR A 119 6.56 -16.08 5.63
CA TYR A 119 7.66 -15.90 6.57
C TYR A 119 7.88 -14.43 6.99
N ALA A 120 7.71 -13.46 6.08
CA ALA A 120 7.81 -12.05 6.43
C ALA A 120 6.77 -11.60 7.49
N GLU A 121 5.58 -12.19 7.49
CA GLU A 121 4.59 -11.94 8.54
C GLU A 121 5.05 -12.49 9.89
N MET A 122 5.64 -13.69 9.90
CA MET A 122 6.20 -14.28 11.13
C MET A 122 7.32 -13.41 11.70
N LEU A 123 8.22 -12.93 10.87
CA LEU A 123 9.28 -12.02 11.31
C LEU A 123 8.71 -10.71 11.88
N LEU A 124 7.71 -10.12 11.22
CA LEU A 124 7.05 -8.90 11.71
C LEU A 124 6.29 -9.13 13.02
N ASN A 125 5.64 -10.27 13.18
CA ASN A 125 4.99 -10.65 14.44
C ASN A 125 6.02 -10.78 15.56
N TYR A 126 7.16 -11.42 15.29
CA TYR A 126 8.23 -11.61 16.27
C TYR A 126 8.84 -10.27 16.71
N VAL A 127 9.27 -9.42 15.76
CA VAL A 127 9.90 -8.15 16.13
C VAL A 127 8.92 -7.19 16.82
N GLU A 128 7.65 -7.23 16.46
CA GLU A 128 6.60 -6.46 17.13
C GLU A 128 6.44 -6.89 18.57
N ALA A 129 6.27 -8.20 18.82
CA ALA A 129 6.14 -8.75 20.17
C ALA A 129 7.40 -8.49 21.00
N LEU A 130 8.58 -8.65 20.41
CA LEU A 130 9.84 -8.44 21.09
C LEU A 130 10.05 -6.97 21.48
N ASN A 131 9.69 -6.02 20.61
CA ASN A 131 9.77 -4.60 20.94
C ASN A 131 8.85 -4.20 22.10
N GLU A 132 7.72 -4.89 22.29
CA GLU A 132 6.84 -4.65 23.43
C GLU A 132 7.35 -5.30 24.73
N TYR A 133 8.00 -6.47 24.64
CA TYR A 133 8.46 -7.26 25.78
C TYR A 133 9.86 -6.88 26.25
N ASP A 134 10.81 -6.71 25.33
CA ASP A 134 12.24 -6.44 25.61
C ASP A 134 12.78 -5.38 24.63
N PRO A 135 12.40 -4.10 24.81
CA PRO A 135 12.83 -3.02 23.94
C PRO A 135 14.35 -2.89 23.87
N GLY A 136 14.87 -2.74 22.65
CA GLY A 136 16.31 -2.65 22.41
C GLY A 136 17.01 -4.00 22.23
N ASN A 137 16.28 -5.11 22.27
CA ASN A 137 16.84 -6.41 21.93
C ASN A 137 17.36 -6.39 20.47
N PRO A 138 18.62 -6.83 20.23
CA PRO A 138 19.25 -6.76 18.91
C PRO A 138 18.55 -7.58 17.82
N ASP A 139 17.78 -8.57 18.18
CA ASP A 139 16.98 -9.36 17.25
C ASP A 139 15.92 -8.50 16.54
N ILE A 140 15.44 -7.43 17.18
CA ILE A 140 14.45 -6.52 16.57
C ILE A 140 15.01 -5.93 15.27
N GLU A 141 16.19 -5.32 15.34
CA GLU A 141 16.85 -4.76 14.16
C GLU A 141 17.25 -5.85 13.17
N THR A 142 17.79 -6.96 13.65
CA THR A 142 18.25 -8.08 12.84
C THR A 142 17.13 -8.59 11.92
N TYR A 143 16.00 -8.95 12.47
CA TYR A 143 14.90 -9.53 11.70
C TYR A 143 14.09 -8.49 10.90
N LEU A 144 13.98 -7.27 11.41
CA LEU A 144 13.38 -6.16 10.66
C LEU A 144 14.22 -5.83 9.41
N ASN A 145 15.54 -5.83 9.54
CA ASN A 145 16.45 -5.54 8.46
C ASN A 145 16.47 -6.62 7.38
N LEU A 146 16.22 -7.89 7.69
CA LEU A 146 16.02 -8.92 6.66
C LEU A 146 14.88 -8.58 5.70
N ILE A 147 13.78 -8.03 6.22
CA ILE A 147 12.64 -7.62 5.40
C ILE A 147 13.00 -6.38 4.56
N ARG A 148 13.65 -5.40 5.18
CA ARG A 148 14.06 -4.14 4.54
C ARG A 148 15.06 -4.37 3.42
N GLU A 149 16.09 -5.18 3.67
CA GLU A 149 17.10 -5.56 2.67
C GLU A 149 16.46 -6.25 1.46
N ARG A 150 15.60 -7.24 1.71
CA ARG A 150 14.83 -7.89 0.64
C ARG A 150 13.94 -6.89 -0.12
N GLY A 151 13.39 -5.89 0.57
CA GLY A 151 12.62 -4.78 0.01
C GLY A 151 13.46 -3.75 -0.75
N GLY A 152 14.78 -3.86 -0.73
CA GLY A 152 15.71 -2.95 -1.39
C GLY A 152 15.98 -1.65 -0.62
N LEU A 153 15.74 -1.65 0.69
CA LEU A 153 16.03 -0.55 1.60
C LEU A 153 17.27 -0.85 2.45
N GLY A 154 17.96 0.21 2.88
CA GLY A 154 18.98 0.11 3.92
C GLY A 154 18.41 -0.29 5.29
N PRO A 155 19.29 -0.53 6.28
CA PRO A 155 18.87 -0.90 7.62
C PRO A 155 17.96 0.17 8.25
N VAL A 156 17.20 -0.23 9.26
CA VAL A 156 16.48 0.71 10.11
C VAL A 156 17.50 1.63 10.81
N GLN A 157 17.08 2.84 11.13
CA GLN A 157 17.91 3.76 11.91
C GLN A 157 18.24 3.13 13.27
N SER A 158 19.49 3.19 13.68
CA SER A 158 19.94 2.78 15.01
C SER A 158 19.45 3.75 16.10
N ASP A 159 19.52 3.28 17.35
CA ASP A 159 19.23 4.08 18.54
C ASP A 159 17.79 4.63 18.64
N LEU A 160 16.83 3.96 18.01
CA LEU A 160 15.43 4.26 18.19
C LEU A 160 14.94 3.81 19.57
N ASN A 161 14.20 4.67 20.27
CA ASN A 161 13.47 4.24 21.46
C ASN A 161 12.31 3.31 21.10
N GLN A 162 11.72 2.64 22.12
CA GLN A 162 10.63 1.68 21.91
C GLN A 162 9.48 2.22 21.05
N ASN A 163 9.03 3.46 21.30
CA ASN A 163 7.92 4.04 20.56
C ASN A 163 8.29 4.32 19.10
N GLN A 164 9.50 4.83 18.86
CA GLN A 164 10.00 5.06 17.51
C GLN A 164 10.17 3.75 16.74
N MET A 165 10.71 2.72 17.38
CA MET A 165 10.83 1.39 16.79
C MET A 165 9.45 0.78 16.50
N ARG A 166 8.47 0.94 17.40
CA ARG A 166 7.08 0.51 17.17
C ARG A 166 6.51 1.12 15.89
N GLU A 167 6.70 2.42 15.68
CA GLU A 167 6.22 3.10 14.46
C GLU A 167 6.96 2.60 13.21
N GLN A 168 8.25 2.30 13.28
CA GLN A 168 8.98 1.70 12.18
C GLN A 168 8.48 0.29 11.84
N ILE A 169 8.25 -0.56 12.85
CA ILE A 169 7.70 -1.92 12.69
C ILE A 169 6.29 -1.84 12.07
N ARG A 170 5.42 -0.97 12.57
CA ARG A 170 4.06 -0.78 12.04
C ARG A 170 4.06 -0.27 10.60
N LEU A 171 4.97 0.63 10.27
CA LEU A 171 5.14 1.13 8.91
C LEU A 171 5.63 0.02 7.98
N GLU A 172 6.68 -0.71 8.38
CA GLU A 172 7.22 -1.82 7.62
C GLU A 172 6.15 -2.90 7.38
N ARG A 173 5.38 -3.23 8.40
CA ARG A 173 4.25 -4.16 8.31
C ARG A 173 3.19 -3.67 7.33
N ARG A 174 2.83 -2.38 7.38
CA ARG A 174 1.86 -1.77 6.46
C ARG A 174 2.29 -1.86 5.00
N ILE A 175 3.57 -1.64 4.71
CA ILE A 175 4.14 -1.68 3.35
C ILE A 175 4.28 -3.12 2.89
N GLU A 176 4.92 -3.95 3.69
CA GLU A 176 5.25 -5.34 3.37
C GLU A 176 4.00 -6.18 3.13
N LEU A 177 2.99 -6.03 3.97
CA LEU A 177 1.76 -6.84 3.97
C LEU A 177 0.57 -6.11 3.32
N CYS A 178 0.81 -5.01 2.58
CA CYS A 178 -0.26 -4.32 1.86
C CYS A 178 -0.95 -5.28 0.87
N PHE A 179 -2.26 -5.17 0.75
CA PHE A 179 -3.12 -6.04 -0.08
C PHE A 179 -3.15 -7.53 0.32
N GLU A 180 -2.72 -7.86 1.53
CA GLU A 180 -2.77 -9.21 2.11
C GLU A 180 -3.84 -9.33 3.22
N GLN A 181 -4.78 -8.40 3.28
CA GLN A 181 -5.95 -8.37 4.17
C GLN A 181 -5.64 -8.20 5.66
N LEU A 182 -4.38 -7.98 6.06
CA LEU A 182 -3.97 -7.90 7.46
C LEU A 182 -4.22 -6.53 8.09
N ARG A 183 -4.25 -5.44 7.29
CA ARG A 183 -4.40 -4.06 7.81
C ARG A 183 -5.64 -3.87 8.67
N TYR A 184 -6.76 -4.49 8.29
CA TYR A 184 -8.01 -4.43 9.04
C TYR A 184 -7.85 -4.90 10.49
N PHE A 185 -7.18 -6.02 10.68
CA PHE A 185 -6.91 -6.59 11.99
C PHE A 185 -5.83 -5.80 12.74
N ASP A 186 -4.79 -5.36 12.07
CA ASP A 186 -3.71 -4.59 12.65
C ASP A 186 -4.20 -3.27 13.29
N THR A 187 -5.03 -2.49 12.57
CA THR A 187 -5.53 -1.23 13.11
C THR A 187 -6.42 -1.41 14.32
N ARG A 188 -7.14 -2.52 14.39
CA ARG A 188 -8.01 -2.85 15.53
C ARG A 188 -7.22 -3.33 16.74
N ARG A 189 -6.30 -4.28 16.56
CA ARG A 189 -5.49 -4.78 17.67
C ARG A 189 -4.52 -3.74 18.22
N TRP A 190 -4.10 -2.75 17.41
CA TRP A 190 -3.33 -1.59 17.87
C TRP A 190 -4.18 -0.47 18.45
N LEU A 191 -5.50 -0.58 18.41
CA LEU A 191 -6.47 0.44 18.86
C LEU A 191 -6.23 1.81 18.19
N ILE A 192 -5.98 1.81 16.88
CA ILE A 192 -5.76 3.02 16.07
C ILE A 192 -6.76 3.16 14.92
N ALA A 193 -7.76 2.28 14.83
CA ALA A 193 -8.71 2.28 13.72
C ALA A 193 -9.60 3.53 13.70
N ASP A 194 -9.90 4.12 14.85
CA ASP A 194 -10.58 5.40 14.97
C ASP A 194 -9.80 6.56 14.31
N GLN A 195 -8.47 6.48 14.30
CA GLN A 195 -7.58 7.48 13.69
C GLN A 195 -7.27 7.21 12.22
N THR A 196 -7.33 5.95 11.80
CA THR A 196 -6.79 5.53 10.49
C THR A 196 -7.83 5.02 9.51
N ASP A 197 -8.97 4.51 9.99
CA ASP A 197 -9.95 3.80 9.17
C ASP A 197 -11.22 4.63 8.92
N GLY A 198 -11.34 5.81 9.53
CA GLY A 198 -12.41 6.79 9.36
C GLY A 198 -11.96 8.06 8.63
N GLY A 199 -12.93 8.91 8.26
CA GLY A 199 -12.69 10.20 7.63
C GLY A 199 -12.46 10.13 6.12
N PRO A 200 -11.92 11.22 5.52
CA PRO A 200 -11.71 11.30 4.09
C PRO A 200 -10.50 10.50 3.64
N PHE A 201 -10.65 9.78 2.53
CA PHE A 201 -9.58 9.07 1.83
C PHE A 201 -9.26 9.77 0.52
N TYR A 202 -7.99 10.06 0.31
CA TYR A 202 -7.51 10.87 -0.81
C TYR A 202 -6.87 10.02 -1.91
N GLY A 203 -7.11 10.43 -3.14
CA GLY A 203 -6.49 9.88 -4.35
C GLY A 203 -6.13 11.00 -5.31
N MET A 204 -5.79 10.65 -6.55
CA MET A 204 -5.62 11.59 -7.65
C MET A 204 -7.00 12.02 -8.17
N ASN A 205 -7.06 13.19 -8.82
CA ASN A 205 -8.28 13.69 -9.44
C ASN A 205 -8.57 12.94 -10.76
N VAL A 206 -9.31 11.84 -10.65
CA VAL A 206 -9.72 11.02 -11.82
C VAL A 206 -10.76 11.70 -12.70
N ASP A 207 -11.27 12.85 -12.27
CA ASP A 207 -12.22 13.68 -13.01
C ASP A 207 -11.55 14.73 -13.88
N ALA A 208 -10.21 14.79 -13.87
CA ALA A 208 -9.40 15.75 -14.59
C ALA A 208 -8.23 15.11 -15.35
N GLY A 209 -7.63 15.90 -16.22
CA GLY A 209 -6.43 15.54 -16.95
C GLY A 209 -6.69 15.01 -18.36
N ASN A 210 -5.76 15.40 -19.26
CA ASN A 210 -5.78 15.04 -20.68
C ASN A 210 -4.48 14.40 -21.15
N SER A 211 -3.46 14.37 -20.28
CA SER A 211 -2.14 13.82 -20.60
C SER A 211 -1.43 13.33 -19.34
N PHE A 212 -0.27 12.70 -19.51
CA PHE A 212 0.59 12.26 -18.40
C PHE A 212 1.15 13.41 -17.57
N THR A 213 1.22 14.60 -18.13
CA THR A 213 1.81 15.80 -17.51
C THR A 213 0.75 16.86 -17.17
N ASP A 214 -0.52 16.51 -17.21
CA ASP A 214 -1.58 17.43 -16.81
C ASP A 214 -1.68 17.48 -15.28
N GLU A 215 -1.35 18.63 -14.70
CA GLU A 215 -1.31 18.84 -13.25
C GLU A 215 -2.66 18.60 -12.58
N ALA A 216 -3.77 18.89 -13.29
CA ALA A 216 -5.12 18.73 -12.75
C ALA A 216 -5.44 17.29 -12.32
N PHE A 217 -4.83 16.28 -12.94
CA PHE A 217 -4.96 14.89 -12.52
C PHE A 217 -4.27 14.65 -11.17
N TYR A 218 -3.13 15.32 -10.89
CA TYR A 218 -2.32 15.08 -9.71
C TYR A 218 -2.80 15.83 -8.46
N GLU A 219 -3.85 16.61 -8.58
CA GLU A 219 -4.50 17.22 -7.42
C GLU A 219 -5.10 16.15 -6.50
N LYS A 220 -4.78 16.20 -5.20
CA LYS A 220 -5.35 15.28 -4.21
C LYS A 220 -6.82 15.59 -3.99
N THR A 221 -7.70 14.66 -4.32
CA THR A 221 -9.15 14.76 -4.11
C THR A 221 -9.65 13.67 -3.19
N VAL A 222 -10.77 13.94 -2.51
CA VAL A 222 -11.44 12.92 -1.69
C VAL A 222 -12.22 12.00 -2.63
N PHE A 223 -11.84 10.72 -2.69
CA PHE A 223 -12.56 9.72 -3.48
C PHE A 223 -13.52 8.87 -2.66
N GLU A 224 -13.36 8.87 -1.33
CA GLU A 224 -14.19 8.10 -0.39
C GLU A 224 -14.13 8.77 1.00
N THR A 225 -15.26 8.79 1.71
CA THR A 225 -15.31 9.14 3.13
C THR A 225 -15.86 7.95 3.89
N ARG A 226 -15.12 7.48 4.89
CA ARG A 226 -15.50 6.35 5.73
C ARG A 226 -15.93 6.81 7.10
N VAL A 227 -16.85 6.07 7.69
CA VAL A 227 -17.26 6.25 9.08
C VAL A 227 -16.66 5.12 9.90
N PHE A 228 -15.94 5.47 10.95
CA PHE A 228 -15.54 4.53 11.99
C PHE A 228 -16.20 4.91 13.30
N ARG A 229 -16.78 3.95 14.00
CA ARG A 229 -17.41 4.12 15.30
C ARG A 229 -16.74 3.18 16.31
N PRO A 230 -16.72 3.51 17.61
CA PRO A 230 -16.07 2.70 18.64
C PRO A 230 -16.50 1.23 18.64
N GLU A 231 -17.77 0.94 18.38
CA GLU A 231 -18.28 -0.42 18.30
C GLU A 231 -17.63 -1.25 17.19
N PHE A 232 -17.08 -0.62 16.14
CA PHE A 232 -16.42 -1.32 15.02
C PHE A 232 -15.05 -1.93 15.36
N TYR A 233 -14.58 -1.73 16.60
CA TYR A 233 -13.46 -2.53 17.10
C TYR A 233 -13.81 -4.01 17.29
N LEU A 234 -15.07 -4.31 17.53
CA LEU A 234 -15.60 -5.66 17.70
C LEU A 234 -16.63 -5.99 16.62
N PHE A 235 -16.78 -7.26 16.27
CA PHE A 235 -17.88 -7.70 15.43
C PHE A 235 -19.16 -7.84 16.24
N PRO A 236 -20.34 -7.55 15.65
CA PRO A 236 -21.61 -7.91 16.30
C PRO A 236 -21.73 -9.44 16.41
N ILE A 237 -22.24 -9.89 17.53
CA ILE A 237 -22.66 -11.29 17.64
C ILE A 237 -23.96 -11.45 16.84
N PRO A 238 -24.05 -12.44 15.93
CA PRO A 238 -25.26 -12.66 15.15
C PRO A 238 -26.51 -12.84 16.05
N GLN A 239 -27.61 -12.18 15.71
CA GLN A 239 -28.84 -12.26 16.48
C GLN A 239 -29.34 -13.68 16.65
N SER A 240 -29.09 -14.57 15.67
CA SER A 240 -29.41 -15.98 15.75
C SER A 240 -28.70 -16.72 16.90
N GLU A 241 -27.46 -16.31 17.23
CA GLU A 241 -26.72 -16.92 18.34
C GLU A 241 -27.22 -16.42 19.69
N ILE A 242 -27.51 -15.12 19.79
CA ILE A 242 -28.14 -14.54 21.00
C ILE A 242 -29.50 -15.17 21.28
N ASN A 243 -30.30 -15.40 20.23
CA ASN A 243 -31.61 -16.07 20.38
C ASN A 243 -31.49 -17.55 20.78
N ARG A 244 -30.34 -18.16 20.50
CA ARG A 244 -30.09 -19.59 20.80
C ARG A 244 -29.60 -19.77 22.23
N ASP A 245 -28.85 -18.84 22.76
CA ASP A 245 -28.33 -18.85 24.13
C ASP A 245 -28.56 -17.49 24.80
N PRO A 246 -29.56 -17.39 25.72
CA PRO A 246 -29.87 -16.13 26.43
C PRO A 246 -28.76 -15.64 27.36
N GLN A 247 -27.70 -16.39 27.60
CA GLN A 247 -26.54 -15.94 28.37
C GLN A 247 -25.55 -15.12 27.52
N ILE A 248 -25.67 -15.15 26.19
CA ILE A 248 -24.84 -14.35 25.29
C ILE A 248 -25.30 -12.88 25.35
N VAL A 249 -24.39 -12.03 25.74
CA VAL A 249 -24.57 -10.56 25.75
C VAL A 249 -23.90 -9.97 24.52
N GLN A 250 -24.63 -9.11 23.79
CA GLN A 250 -24.10 -8.40 22.63
C GLN A 250 -22.89 -7.54 22.97
N ASN A 251 -21.95 -7.42 22.04
CA ASN A 251 -20.83 -6.49 22.18
C ASN A 251 -21.32 -5.05 22.34
N PRO A 252 -20.62 -4.22 23.13
CA PRO A 252 -21.04 -2.84 23.39
C PRO A 252 -21.25 -2.02 22.11
N GLY A 253 -22.38 -1.34 22.00
CA GLY A 253 -22.71 -0.47 20.88
C GLY A 253 -23.45 -1.12 19.71
N TRP A 254 -23.66 -2.46 19.77
CA TRP A 254 -24.38 -3.23 18.75
C TRP A 254 -25.81 -3.58 19.20
#